data_4969df25e7c58a9bf09a698179f6f2ee
#
_entry.id   4969df25e7c58a9bf09a698179f6f2ee
#
_cell.length_a   1.000
_cell.length_b   1.000
_cell.length_c   1.000
_cell.angle_alpha   90.00
_cell.angle_beta   90.00
_cell.angle_gamma   90.00
#
_symmetry.space_group_name_H-M   'P 1'
#
loop_
_entity.id
_entity.type
_entity.pdbx_description
1 polymer ?
#
loop_
_entity_poly.entity_id
_entity_poly.type
_entity_poly.pdbx_seq_one_letter_code
_entity_poly.pdbx_strand_id
1 'polypeptide(L)'
;IALTSFVPFEEKTLNILESQLPDNTLSTRKISFFTMVATKDQSRLVQVTGIEQDYPFYGKMILKNVGSVDPEKLKQSLDLSGEAWVYPELLYMLELNAGEYIKIGEQSFRIADSVIVDPSSSFSSFGLAPRIYLGYSHMEETALLTKKSRVSHQRLYRVPEGTDLSGLVDKLQKQINKLDGSDSKIRILTHKRAGNNLGRLMGYLNDYMGLVAMIAVFLAGIGAAYLFRNYLVNRFREMSIMMSLGATRQQTYRMVLWQLGLLGTGAALLAIIFSLGILPLLPVLLKQFLPSGFETHVNLSSMLFALVLGGVGSLVFCLPVLSRIRLVQPLQLFHGKIGSHEVKDKIWRQGLSYLPLLVLSWGLSVWQSHSWVVGSTFVGMLLFAILLLGSVAWGILILAGKLSQVSGGRTTAGRTMKRLAFRNLERNRTGVISCFLALALGTL
;
A
#
# COMPACT_ATOMS: atom_id res chain seq x y z
N ILE A 1 22.04 11.27 17.68
CA ILE A 1 22.79 11.20 16.44
C ILE A 1 23.39 9.80 16.34
N ALA A 2 23.39 9.20 15.15
CA ALA A 2 24.07 7.93 14.91
C ALA A 2 25.06 8.09 13.75
N LEU A 3 26.28 7.70 13.98
CA LEU A 3 27.28 7.51 12.93
C LEU A 3 27.23 6.04 12.49
N THR A 4 27.14 5.79 11.19
CA THR A 4 27.07 4.44 10.63
C THR A 4 28.13 4.29 9.55
N SER A 5 28.90 3.20 9.64
CA SER A 5 29.90 2.81 8.65
C SER A 5 29.86 1.30 8.41
N PHE A 6 30.28 0.85 7.24
CA PHE A 6 30.49 -0.58 6.94
C PHE A 6 31.95 -1.01 7.18
N VAL A 7 32.79 -0.08 7.60
CA VAL A 7 34.17 -0.34 7.99
C VAL A 7 34.33 0.09 9.44
N PRO A 8 35.14 -0.58 10.24
CA PRO A 8 35.44 -0.15 11.61
C PRO A 8 35.92 1.31 11.63
N PHE A 9 35.45 2.07 12.63
CA PHE A 9 35.87 3.46 12.79
C PHE A 9 37.36 3.52 13.24
N GLU A 10 38.15 4.33 12.56
CA GLU A 10 39.49 4.65 13.03
C GLU A 10 39.42 5.56 14.26
N GLU A 11 40.23 5.28 15.28
CA GLU A 11 40.26 6.09 16.51
C GLU A 11 40.56 7.57 16.25
N LYS A 12 41.46 7.86 15.29
CA LYS A 12 41.74 9.23 14.90
C LYS A 12 40.51 9.96 14.38
N THR A 13 39.74 9.30 13.54
CA THR A 13 38.52 9.87 12.97
C THR A 13 37.43 10.05 14.05
N LEU A 14 37.30 9.09 14.96
CA LEU A 14 36.37 9.21 16.09
C LEU A 14 36.74 10.38 17.00
N ASN A 15 38.00 10.52 17.39
CA ASN A 15 38.45 11.59 18.26
C ASN A 15 38.21 12.98 17.65
N ILE A 16 38.39 13.13 16.32
CA ILE A 16 38.10 14.38 15.63
C ILE A 16 36.58 14.66 15.61
N LEU A 17 35.76 13.65 15.39
CA LEU A 17 34.30 13.81 15.37
C LEU A 17 33.73 14.06 16.76
N GLU A 18 34.25 13.36 17.77
CA GLU A 18 33.83 13.49 19.16
C GLU A 18 34.24 14.87 19.76
N SER A 19 35.37 15.43 19.34
CA SER A 19 35.76 16.79 19.76
C SER A 19 34.79 17.89 19.28
N GLN A 20 33.93 17.61 18.32
CA GLN A 20 32.91 18.56 17.84
C GLN A 20 31.57 18.40 18.57
N LEU A 21 31.44 17.37 19.41
CA LEU A 21 30.22 17.13 20.18
C LEU A 21 30.23 17.98 21.46
N PRO A 22 29.06 18.41 21.96
CA PRO A 22 28.94 19.12 23.24
C PRO A 22 29.45 18.27 24.41
N ASP A 23 29.94 18.95 25.44
CA ASP A 23 30.23 18.32 26.72
C ASP A 23 29.00 17.59 27.26
N ASN A 24 29.19 16.51 27.98
CA ASN A 24 28.14 15.61 28.49
C ASN A 24 27.36 14.82 27.40
N THR A 25 27.92 14.60 26.23
CA THR A 25 27.35 13.69 25.22
C THR A 25 27.66 12.24 25.65
N LEU A 26 26.60 11.44 25.83
CA LEU A 26 26.73 9.99 26.05
C LEU A 26 26.92 9.27 24.72
N SER A 27 27.77 8.25 24.70
CA SER A 27 27.99 7.44 23.49
C SER A 27 27.83 5.95 23.81
N THR A 28 27.29 5.18 22.86
CA THR A 28 27.22 3.72 22.93
C THR A 28 27.50 3.11 21.57
N ARG A 29 28.08 1.92 21.56
CA ARG A 29 28.42 1.17 20.36
C ARG A 29 27.37 0.13 20.03
N LYS A 30 27.12 -0.01 18.74
CA LYS A 30 26.28 -1.07 18.20
C LYS A 30 26.92 -1.62 16.93
N ILE A 31 26.91 -2.91 16.80
CA ILE A 31 27.40 -3.62 15.61
C ILE A 31 26.32 -4.56 15.14
N SER A 32 26.12 -4.67 13.82
CA SER A 32 25.12 -5.60 13.30
C SER A 32 25.53 -6.19 11.96
N PHE A 33 25.27 -7.48 11.77
CA PHE A 33 25.52 -8.21 10.54
C PHE A 33 24.55 -9.38 10.39
N PHE A 34 24.45 -9.91 9.19
CA PHE A 34 23.68 -11.09 8.90
C PHE A 34 24.58 -12.32 8.85
N THR A 35 24.15 -13.40 9.51
CA THR A 35 24.84 -14.68 9.51
C THR A 35 23.88 -15.84 9.63
N MET A 36 24.36 -17.04 9.35
CA MET A 36 23.62 -18.27 9.63
C MET A 36 23.90 -18.72 11.05
N VAL A 37 22.85 -19.01 11.78
CA VAL A 37 22.94 -19.70 13.06
C VAL A 37 22.46 -21.12 12.90
N ALA A 38 23.08 -22.03 13.61
CA ALA A 38 22.78 -23.45 13.51
C ALA A 38 22.43 -24.05 14.86
N THR A 39 21.50 -24.97 14.86
CA THR A 39 21.27 -25.99 15.87
C THR A 39 21.75 -27.33 15.33
N LYS A 40 21.52 -28.44 16.05
CA LYS A 40 21.92 -29.78 15.59
C LYS A 40 21.28 -30.15 14.24
N ASP A 41 20.05 -29.71 14.01
CA ASP A 41 19.24 -30.19 12.88
C ASP A 41 18.82 -29.10 11.88
N GLN A 42 18.93 -27.81 12.28
CA GLN A 42 18.43 -26.70 11.47
C GLN A 42 19.41 -25.53 11.43
N SER A 43 19.36 -24.79 10.33
CA SER A 43 20.07 -23.51 10.21
C SER A 43 19.14 -22.41 9.68
N ARG A 44 19.33 -21.19 10.19
CA ARG A 44 18.51 -20.03 9.77
C ARG A 44 19.38 -18.78 9.65
N LEU A 45 19.00 -17.95 8.69
CA LEU A 45 19.59 -16.62 8.55
C LEU A 45 19.04 -15.72 9.66
N VAL A 46 19.94 -15.05 10.38
CA VAL A 46 19.60 -14.13 11.45
C VAL A 46 20.40 -12.85 11.33
N GLN A 47 19.90 -11.80 11.96
CA GLN A 47 20.66 -10.57 12.18
C GLN A 47 21.23 -10.58 13.59
N VAL A 48 22.53 -10.76 13.72
CA VAL A 48 23.23 -10.64 15.01
C VAL A 48 23.51 -9.15 15.26
N THR A 49 23.20 -8.71 16.48
CA THR A 49 23.38 -7.33 16.92
C THR A 49 24.11 -7.31 18.25
N GLY A 50 25.33 -6.79 18.26
CA GLY A 50 26.10 -6.52 19.46
C GLY A 50 25.81 -5.13 20.00
N ILE A 51 25.48 -5.04 21.30
CA ILE A 51 25.11 -3.80 21.97
C ILE A 51 25.92 -3.62 23.26
N GLU A 52 26.15 -2.35 23.60
CA GLU A 52 26.81 -1.96 24.85
C GLU A 52 25.78 -1.60 25.94
N GLN A 53 26.28 -1.42 27.16
CA GLN A 53 25.51 -1.21 28.37
C GLN A 53 24.46 -0.08 28.29
N ASP A 54 24.78 1.03 27.63
CA ASP A 54 23.89 2.21 27.57
C ASP A 54 22.87 2.18 26.44
N TYR A 55 22.71 1.04 25.78
CA TYR A 55 21.74 0.85 24.72
C TYR A 55 20.42 0.29 25.25
N PRO A 56 19.25 0.77 24.79
CA PRO A 56 19.01 1.91 23.91
C PRO A 56 18.92 3.24 24.67
N PHE A 57 19.37 4.36 24.06
CA PHE A 57 19.25 5.70 24.68
C PHE A 57 17.81 6.19 24.82
N TYR A 58 16.88 5.68 23.99
CA TYR A 58 15.48 6.06 23.99
C TYR A 58 14.61 4.82 23.97
N GLY A 59 13.56 4.84 24.78
CA GLY A 59 12.69 3.69 25.00
C GLY A 59 13.30 2.66 25.93
N LYS A 60 12.63 1.53 26.13
CA LYS A 60 13.08 0.41 26.95
C LYS A 60 12.91 -0.88 26.20
N MET A 61 13.91 -1.74 26.22
CA MET A 61 13.75 -3.12 25.77
C MET A 61 12.89 -3.89 26.77
N ILE A 62 11.96 -4.69 26.26
CA ILE A 62 11.08 -5.53 27.10
C ILE A 62 11.33 -6.98 26.70
N LEU A 63 11.75 -7.76 27.68
CA LEU A 63 11.93 -9.20 27.57
C LEU A 63 10.69 -9.92 28.11
N LYS A 64 10.48 -11.15 27.67
CA LYS A 64 9.30 -11.94 28.01
C LYS A 64 9.21 -12.27 29.49
N ASN A 65 10.30 -12.76 30.09
CA ASN A 65 10.33 -13.22 31.48
C ASN A 65 10.79 -12.13 32.43
N VAL A 66 11.75 -11.29 32.03
CA VAL A 66 12.38 -10.28 32.89
C VAL A 66 11.60 -8.95 32.86
N GLY A 67 10.79 -8.71 31.84
CA GLY A 67 10.10 -7.43 31.64
C GLY A 67 11.02 -6.32 31.11
N SER A 68 10.90 -5.10 31.63
CA SER A 68 11.73 -3.96 31.24
C SER A 68 13.20 -4.18 31.67
N VAL A 69 14.10 -3.95 30.72
CA VAL A 69 15.54 -4.11 30.94
C VAL A 69 16.17 -2.76 31.30
N ASP A 70 16.89 -2.75 32.40
CA ASP A 70 17.74 -1.64 32.84
C ASP A 70 19.19 -1.87 32.39
N PRO A 71 20.02 -0.81 32.26
CA PRO A 71 21.41 -0.93 31.80
C PRO A 71 22.27 -1.92 32.60
N GLU A 72 22.03 -2.03 33.91
CA GLU A 72 22.75 -2.98 34.77
C GLU A 72 22.43 -4.44 34.42
N LYS A 73 21.15 -4.75 34.18
CA LYS A 73 20.72 -6.10 33.77
C LYS A 73 21.25 -6.44 32.36
N LEU A 74 21.31 -5.47 31.48
CA LEU A 74 21.90 -5.67 30.15
C LEU A 74 23.38 -6.07 30.28
N LYS A 75 24.16 -5.32 31.08
CA LYS A 75 25.55 -5.61 31.32
C LYS A 75 25.74 -6.98 31.95
N GLN A 76 24.92 -7.33 32.93
CA GLN A 76 25.03 -8.61 33.64
C GLN A 76 24.74 -9.79 32.72
N SER A 77 23.67 -9.75 31.93
CA SER A 77 23.25 -10.87 31.09
C SER A 77 24.08 -10.97 29.80
N LEU A 78 24.24 -9.88 29.07
CA LEU A 78 24.90 -9.93 27.75
C LEU A 78 26.43 -9.83 27.83
N ASP A 79 26.98 -8.92 28.68
CA ASP A 79 28.43 -8.71 28.72
C ASP A 79 29.16 -9.59 29.69
N LEU A 80 28.59 -9.81 30.90
CA LEU A 80 29.28 -10.60 31.92
C LEU A 80 28.98 -12.10 31.83
N SER A 81 27.70 -12.47 31.57
CA SER A 81 27.31 -13.88 31.49
C SER A 81 27.43 -14.45 30.07
N GLY A 82 27.67 -13.62 29.06
CA GLY A 82 27.78 -14.06 27.65
C GLY A 82 26.51 -14.74 27.13
N GLU A 83 25.36 -14.25 27.54
CA GLU A 83 24.05 -14.79 27.14
C GLU A 83 23.55 -14.10 25.87
N ALA A 84 22.55 -14.72 25.24
CA ALA A 84 21.89 -14.16 24.05
C ALA A 84 20.42 -13.87 24.34
N TRP A 85 19.92 -12.73 23.83
CA TRP A 85 18.49 -12.46 23.75
C TRP A 85 18.04 -12.61 22.33
N VAL A 86 16.95 -13.35 22.11
CA VAL A 86 16.49 -13.71 20.77
C VAL A 86 15.06 -13.24 20.54
N TYR A 87 14.70 -13.02 19.30
CA TYR A 87 13.30 -12.76 18.93
C TYR A 87 12.46 -14.04 19.02
N PRO A 88 11.19 -13.96 19.45
CA PRO A 88 10.31 -15.12 19.61
C PRO A 88 10.17 -15.95 18.33
N GLU A 89 10.21 -15.31 17.16
CA GLU A 89 10.11 -15.96 15.87
C GLU A 89 11.27 -16.95 15.64
N LEU A 90 12.48 -16.60 16.11
CA LEU A 90 13.64 -17.48 15.98
C LEU A 90 13.51 -18.73 16.86
N LEU A 91 13.00 -18.56 18.08
CA LEU A 91 12.74 -19.69 18.98
C LEU A 91 11.75 -20.67 18.34
N TYR A 92 10.69 -20.13 17.75
CA TYR A 92 9.70 -20.93 17.04
C TYR A 92 10.28 -21.64 15.80
N MET A 93 11.10 -20.91 15.00
CA MET A 93 11.70 -21.44 13.76
C MET A 93 12.76 -22.53 13.99
N LEU A 94 13.46 -22.48 15.13
CA LEU A 94 14.51 -23.44 15.49
C LEU A 94 14.06 -24.47 16.53
N GLU A 95 12.80 -24.40 16.97
CA GLU A 95 12.21 -25.25 18.03
C GLU A 95 13.02 -25.20 19.33
N LEU A 96 13.55 -24.00 19.68
CA LEU A 96 14.36 -23.77 20.87
C LEU A 96 13.56 -23.09 21.98
N ASN A 97 13.99 -23.32 23.22
CA ASN A 97 13.46 -22.70 24.41
C ASN A 97 14.52 -21.84 25.12
N ALA A 98 14.05 -20.93 25.96
CA ALA A 98 14.96 -20.19 26.86
C ALA A 98 15.72 -21.18 27.76
N GLY A 99 17.02 -20.96 27.91
CA GLY A 99 17.95 -21.84 28.64
C GLY A 99 18.78 -22.74 27.72
N GLU A 100 18.36 -22.94 26.45
CA GLU A 100 19.11 -23.73 25.46
C GLU A 100 20.23 -22.93 24.81
N TYR A 101 21.10 -23.63 24.06
CA TYR A 101 22.26 -23.04 23.42
C TYR A 101 22.05 -22.88 21.90
N ILE A 102 22.50 -21.73 21.39
CA ILE A 102 22.52 -21.44 19.95
C ILE A 102 23.96 -21.18 19.51
N LYS A 103 24.39 -21.81 18.40
CA LYS A 103 25.72 -21.64 17.84
C LYS A 103 25.74 -20.45 16.88
N ILE A 104 26.62 -19.47 17.14
CA ILE A 104 26.82 -18.27 16.35
C ILE A 104 28.31 -18.17 15.99
N GLY A 105 28.64 -18.43 14.72
CA GLY A 105 30.02 -18.57 14.32
C GLY A 105 30.71 -19.76 15.00
N GLU A 106 31.80 -19.53 15.69
CA GLU A 106 32.57 -20.57 16.41
C GLU A 106 32.09 -20.77 17.85
N GLN A 107 31.31 -19.84 18.40
CA GLN A 107 30.86 -19.83 19.80
C GLN A 107 29.41 -20.28 19.98
N SER A 108 29.11 -20.82 21.16
CA SER A 108 27.77 -21.21 21.57
C SER A 108 27.30 -20.31 22.71
N PHE A 109 26.16 -19.65 22.52
CA PHE A 109 25.57 -18.73 23.46
C PHE A 109 24.31 -19.34 24.08
N ARG A 110 24.15 -19.17 25.41
CA ARG A 110 22.92 -19.56 26.09
C ARG A 110 21.83 -18.52 25.82
N ILE A 111 20.64 -18.98 25.47
CA ILE A 111 19.47 -18.13 25.29
C ILE A 111 18.90 -17.77 26.67
N ALA A 112 19.06 -16.53 27.10
CA ALA A 112 18.53 -16.07 28.37
C ALA A 112 17.03 -15.79 28.34
N ASP A 113 16.59 -15.03 27.32
CA ASP A 113 15.19 -14.62 27.22
C ASP A 113 14.82 -14.22 25.76
N SER A 114 13.55 -13.95 25.54
CA SER A 114 13.06 -13.46 24.25
C SER A 114 12.66 -11.98 24.30
N VAL A 115 13.03 -11.24 23.24
CA VAL A 115 12.75 -9.80 23.10
C VAL A 115 11.36 -9.59 22.56
N ILE A 116 10.47 -8.98 23.34
CA ILE A 116 9.10 -8.64 22.91
C ILE A 116 9.04 -7.24 22.30
N VAL A 117 9.73 -6.28 22.92
CA VAL A 117 9.75 -4.89 22.45
C VAL A 117 11.19 -4.42 22.33
N ASP A 118 11.54 -3.98 21.13
CA ASP A 118 12.79 -3.31 20.82
C ASP A 118 12.49 -1.92 20.24
N PRO A 119 12.75 -0.84 21.01
CA PRO A 119 12.48 0.54 20.54
C PRO A 119 13.33 0.96 19.35
N SER A 120 14.42 0.24 19.07
CA SER A 120 15.28 0.50 17.91
C SER A 120 14.88 -0.29 16.65
N SER A 121 13.89 -1.14 16.75
CA SER A 121 13.37 -1.86 15.60
C SER A 121 12.71 -0.88 14.67
N SER A 122 13.46 -0.41 13.67
CA SER A 122 12.92 0.41 12.60
C SER A 122 12.08 -0.45 11.65
N PHE A 123 11.03 0.15 11.11
CA PHE A 123 10.16 -0.46 10.10
C PHE A 123 10.92 -0.98 8.86
N SER A 124 12.16 -0.50 8.64
CA SER A 124 13.08 -0.96 7.60
C SER A 124 13.60 -2.38 7.81
N SER A 125 13.37 -2.97 8.97
CA SER A 125 13.79 -4.32 9.32
C SER A 125 12.67 -5.34 9.15
N PHE A 126 11.62 -5.01 8.40
CA PHE A 126 10.56 -5.94 8.09
C PHE A 126 11.11 -7.19 7.41
N GLY A 127 11.25 -8.25 8.17
CA GLY A 127 11.08 -9.59 7.68
C GLY A 127 12.23 -10.28 6.96
N LEU A 128 13.45 -9.74 6.89
CA LEU A 128 14.52 -10.49 6.23
C LEU A 128 15.13 -11.59 7.12
N ALA A 129 15.24 -11.35 8.43
CA ALA A 129 15.76 -12.34 9.37
C ALA A 129 15.45 -11.94 10.82
N PRO A 130 15.14 -12.89 11.72
CA PRO A 130 14.97 -12.63 13.13
C PRO A 130 16.28 -12.15 13.76
N ARG A 131 16.16 -11.36 14.86
CA ARG A 131 17.34 -10.77 15.51
C ARG A 131 17.79 -11.55 16.71
N ILE A 132 19.11 -11.49 16.95
CA ILE A 132 19.77 -11.96 18.15
C ILE A 132 20.57 -10.79 18.73
N TYR A 133 20.45 -10.55 20.02
CA TYR A 133 21.25 -9.58 20.76
C TYR A 133 22.33 -10.29 21.56
N LEU A 134 23.54 -9.79 21.46
CA LEU A 134 24.71 -10.21 22.21
C LEU A 134 25.38 -8.99 22.86
N GLY A 135 26.20 -9.21 23.88
CA GLY A 135 27.10 -8.19 24.39
C GLY A 135 28.14 -7.81 23.34
N TYR A 136 28.46 -6.52 23.28
CA TYR A 136 29.46 -6.03 22.32
C TYR A 136 30.82 -6.69 22.52
N SER A 137 31.20 -6.98 23.77
CA SER A 137 32.44 -7.66 24.16
C SER A 137 32.60 -9.05 23.54
N HIS A 138 31.54 -9.80 23.37
CA HIS A 138 31.57 -11.17 22.82
C HIS A 138 31.51 -11.24 21.30
N MET A 139 31.41 -10.09 20.62
CA MET A 139 31.28 -10.10 19.16
C MET A 139 32.53 -10.58 18.43
N GLU A 140 33.73 -10.29 18.97
CA GLU A 140 35.00 -10.75 18.39
C GLU A 140 35.16 -12.27 18.55
N GLU A 141 34.67 -12.84 19.64
CA GLU A 141 34.75 -14.27 19.93
C GLU A 141 33.94 -15.12 18.92
N THR A 142 32.96 -14.53 18.24
CA THR A 142 32.19 -15.23 17.20
C THR A 142 33.02 -15.60 15.97
N ALA A 143 34.21 -15.03 15.79
CA ALA A 143 35.09 -15.14 14.61
C ALA A 143 34.42 -14.72 13.28
N LEU A 144 33.26 -14.04 13.34
CA LEU A 144 32.51 -13.61 12.15
C LEU A 144 32.88 -12.20 11.66
N LEU A 145 33.62 -11.42 12.49
CA LEU A 145 34.04 -10.06 12.17
C LEU A 145 35.31 -10.07 11.30
N THR A 146 35.20 -10.50 10.06
CA THR A 146 36.30 -10.51 9.11
C THR A 146 36.28 -9.26 8.21
N LYS A 147 37.41 -8.88 7.62
CA LYS A 147 37.51 -7.74 6.68
C LYS A 147 36.60 -7.88 5.45
N LYS A 148 36.13 -9.10 5.14
CA LYS A 148 35.21 -9.38 4.01
C LYS A 148 33.74 -9.42 4.43
N SER A 149 33.44 -9.42 5.71
CA SER A 149 32.07 -9.43 6.22
C SER A 149 31.44 -8.07 6.09
N ARG A 150 30.19 -8.01 5.58
CA ARG A 150 29.43 -6.76 5.52
C ARG A 150 28.82 -6.46 6.89
N VAL A 151 29.61 -5.80 7.72
CA VAL A 151 29.26 -5.46 9.11
C VAL A 151 28.90 -3.99 9.17
N SER A 152 27.78 -3.67 9.81
CA SER A 152 27.37 -2.29 10.09
C SER A 152 27.86 -1.90 11.46
N HIS A 153 28.83 -1.02 11.53
CA HIS A 153 29.33 -0.39 12.74
C HIS A 153 28.54 0.90 12.98
N GLN A 154 28.00 1.05 14.18
CA GLN A 154 27.24 2.22 14.58
C GLN A 154 27.78 2.78 15.90
N ARG A 155 27.94 4.11 15.94
CA ARG A 155 28.21 4.85 17.16
C ARG A 155 27.02 5.77 17.40
N LEU A 156 26.32 5.54 18.48
CA LEU A 156 25.14 6.30 18.86
C LEU A 156 25.54 7.37 19.88
N TYR A 157 25.04 8.59 19.70
CA TYR A 157 25.29 9.71 20.60
C TYR A 157 23.98 10.30 21.08
N ARG A 158 23.86 10.46 22.40
CA ARG A 158 22.79 11.21 23.04
C ARG A 158 23.34 12.59 23.40
N VAL A 159 22.91 13.58 22.65
CA VAL A 159 23.29 14.98 22.82
C VAL A 159 22.35 15.64 23.81
N PRO A 160 22.80 16.58 24.69
CA PRO A 160 21.95 17.33 25.61
C PRO A 160 20.81 18.04 24.92
N GLU A 161 19.67 18.17 25.64
CA GLU A 161 18.48 18.87 25.11
C GLU A 161 18.80 20.36 24.89
N GLY A 162 18.27 20.91 23.80
CA GLY A 162 18.50 22.31 23.40
C GLY A 162 19.65 22.53 22.43
N THR A 163 20.44 21.48 22.09
CA THR A 163 21.51 21.59 21.09
C THR A 163 20.94 21.73 19.66
N ASP A 164 21.45 22.67 18.88
CA ASP A 164 21.12 22.75 17.45
C ASP A 164 21.69 21.56 16.69
N LEU A 165 20.84 20.54 16.54
CA LEU A 165 21.19 19.31 15.83
C LEU A 165 21.49 19.55 14.35
N SER A 166 20.88 20.56 13.72
CA SER A 166 21.05 20.84 12.30
C SER A 166 22.44 21.38 12.03
N GLY A 167 22.83 22.41 12.79
CA GLY A 167 24.16 22.99 12.71
C GLY A 167 25.28 22.03 13.10
N LEU A 168 25.03 21.16 14.10
CA LEU A 168 25.99 20.15 14.52
C LEU A 168 26.21 19.08 13.43
N VAL A 169 25.12 18.59 12.82
CA VAL A 169 25.19 17.62 11.72
C VAL A 169 25.94 18.20 10.51
N ASP A 170 25.68 19.45 10.17
CA ASP A 170 26.38 20.10 9.05
C ASP A 170 27.88 20.27 9.32
N LYS A 171 28.25 20.57 10.58
CA LYS A 171 29.68 20.62 10.99
C LYS A 171 30.33 19.24 10.89
N LEU A 172 29.68 18.21 11.44
CA LEU A 172 30.18 16.83 11.37
C LEU A 172 30.28 16.34 9.92
N GLN A 173 29.31 16.67 9.06
CA GLN A 173 29.33 16.28 7.65
C GLN A 173 30.48 16.97 6.88
N LYS A 174 30.72 18.25 7.14
CA LYS A 174 31.88 18.98 6.56
C LYS A 174 33.21 18.38 7.00
N GLN A 175 33.28 17.93 8.25
CA GLN A 175 34.50 17.32 8.78
C GLN A 175 34.73 15.93 8.18
N ILE A 176 33.67 15.11 8.08
CA ILE A 176 33.75 13.81 7.39
C ILE A 176 34.21 13.99 5.95
N ASN A 177 33.61 14.93 5.22
CA ASN A 177 33.97 15.20 3.83
C ASN A 177 35.45 15.69 3.67
N LYS A 178 36.04 16.29 4.72
CA LYS A 178 37.47 16.67 4.73
C LYS A 178 38.40 15.51 5.03
N LEU A 179 37.93 14.55 5.84
CA LEU A 179 38.67 13.36 6.22
C LEU A 179 38.60 12.25 5.17
N ASP A 180 37.60 12.34 4.27
CA ASP A 180 37.25 11.30 3.29
C ASP A 180 38.23 11.31 2.09
N GLY A 181 39.44 10.87 2.36
CA GLY A 181 40.46 10.51 1.33
C GLY A 181 40.44 9.05 0.93
N SER A 182 39.61 8.18 1.55
CA SER A 182 39.53 6.75 1.23
C SER A 182 38.24 6.11 1.77
N ASP A 183 37.65 5.28 0.97
CA ASP A 183 36.68 4.17 1.12
C ASP A 183 35.67 4.08 2.31
N SER A 184 35.79 4.85 3.37
CA SER A 184 34.88 4.77 4.53
C SER A 184 33.76 5.79 4.44
N LYS A 185 32.66 5.44 3.76
CA LYS A 185 31.44 6.26 3.69
C LYS A 185 30.73 6.29 5.04
N ILE A 186 31.18 7.16 5.95
CA ILE A 186 30.50 7.41 7.21
C ILE A 186 29.20 8.16 6.93
N ARG A 187 28.09 7.62 7.38
CA ARG A 187 26.76 8.24 7.26
C ARG A 187 26.29 8.75 8.60
N ILE A 188 25.86 9.99 8.64
CA ILE A 188 25.22 10.56 9.83
C ILE A 188 23.71 10.38 9.72
N LEU A 189 23.13 9.67 10.68
CA LEU A 189 21.71 9.50 10.82
C LEU A 189 21.24 10.29 12.06
N THR A 190 20.21 11.09 11.88
CA THR A 190 19.51 11.75 12.98
C THR A 190 18.08 11.22 13.06
N HIS A 191 17.44 11.37 14.24
CA HIS A 191 16.04 10.99 14.40
C HIS A 191 15.13 11.69 13.38
N LYS A 192 15.41 12.96 13.05
CA LYS A 192 14.65 13.70 12.02
C LYS A 192 14.83 13.08 10.62
N ARG A 193 16.06 12.71 10.23
CA ARG A 193 16.32 12.07 8.93
C ARG A 193 15.78 10.65 8.87
N ALA A 194 15.88 9.90 9.96
CA ALA A 194 15.27 8.56 10.04
C ALA A 194 13.74 8.64 9.97
N GLY A 195 13.13 9.58 10.72
CA GLY A 195 11.69 9.84 10.66
C GLY A 195 11.23 10.31 9.28
N ASN A 196 11.99 11.19 8.61
CA ASN A 196 11.67 11.67 7.27
C ASN A 196 11.77 10.56 6.20
N ASN A 197 12.71 9.61 6.34
CA ASN A 197 12.80 8.47 5.43
C ASN A 197 11.62 7.51 5.62
N LEU A 198 11.26 7.23 6.86
CA LEU A 198 10.09 6.44 7.19
C LEU A 198 8.80 7.14 6.76
N GLY A 199 8.68 8.44 7.03
CA GLY A 199 7.55 9.27 6.60
C GLY A 199 7.39 9.29 5.08
N ARG A 200 8.50 9.36 4.32
CA ARG A 200 8.46 9.24 2.85
C ARG A 200 8.00 7.87 2.38
N LEU A 201 8.49 6.79 2.98
CA LEU A 201 8.03 5.43 2.65
C LEU A 201 6.54 5.26 2.95
N MET A 202 6.08 5.76 4.10
CA MET A 202 4.65 5.75 4.44
C MET A 202 3.83 6.62 3.49
N GLY A 203 4.38 7.77 3.07
CA GLY A 203 3.80 8.62 2.04
C GLY A 203 3.63 7.87 0.72
N TYR A 204 4.67 7.22 0.21
CA TYR A 204 4.59 6.42 -1.01
C TYR A 204 3.60 5.25 -0.91
N LEU A 205 3.56 4.57 0.24
CA LEU A 205 2.56 3.51 0.47
C LEU A 205 1.14 4.06 0.47
N ASN A 206 0.92 5.20 1.13
CA ASN A 206 -0.39 5.87 1.13
C ASN A 206 -0.82 6.29 -0.27
N ASP A 207 0.08 6.91 -1.04
CA ASP A 207 -0.18 7.32 -2.42
C ASP A 207 -0.50 6.10 -3.31
N TYR A 208 0.28 5.02 -3.17
CA TYR A 208 0.05 3.77 -3.90
C TYR A 208 -1.30 3.14 -3.55
N MET A 209 -1.63 3.02 -2.25
CA MET A 209 -2.92 2.51 -1.81
C MET A 209 -4.08 3.38 -2.30
N GLY A 210 -3.90 4.70 -2.34
CA GLY A 210 -4.87 5.63 -2.90
C GLY A 210 -5.11 5.42 -4.39
N LEU A 211 -4.05 5.18 -5.18
CA LEU A 211 -4.18 4.86 -6.60
C LEU A 211 -4.88 3.52 -6.84
N VAL A 212 -4.59 2.49 -6.03
CA VAL A 212 -5.31 1.21 -6.07
C VAL A 212 -6.78 1.40 -5.73
N ALA A 213 -7.11 2.19 -4.71
CA ALA A 213 -8.49 2.52 -4.37
C ALA A 213 -9.21 3.23 -5.53
N MET A 214 -8.52 4.10 -6.28
CA MET A 214 -9.07 4.73 -7.47
C MET A 214 -9.45 3.72 -8.56
N ILE A 215 -8.63 2.69 -8.81
CA ILE A 215 -9.00 1.61 -9.75
C ILE A 215 -10.29 0.95 -9.30
N ALA A 216 -10.43 0.66 -8.00
CA ALA A 216 -11.66 0.08 -7.44
C ALA A 216 -12.88 1.01 -7.64
N VAL A 217 -12.73 2.31 -7.45
CA VAL A 217 -13.79 3.31 -7.71
C VAL A 217 -14.20 3.32 -9.19
N PHE A 218 -13.24 3.23 -10.11
CA PHE A 218 -13.54 3.14 -11.54
C PHE A 218 -14.31 1.86 -11.89
N LEU A 219 -13.89 0.73 -11.37
CA LEU A 219 -14.58 -0.54 -11.56
C LEU A 219 -16.01 -0.48 -11.04
N ALA A 220 -16.20 0.02 -9.83
CA ALA A 220 -17.52 0.23 -9.24
C ALA A 220 -18.35 1.20 -10.08
N GLY A 221 -17.76 2.28 -10.58
CA GLY A 221 -18.41 3.28 -11.43
C GLY A 221 -18.87 2.70 -12.79
N ILE A 222 -18.05 1.89 -13.45
CA ILE A 222 -18.42 1.19 -14.70
C ILE A 222 -19.59 0.22 -14.43
N GLY A 223 -19.50 -0.56 -13.34
CA GLY A 223 -20.57 -1.46 -12.91
C GLY A 223 -21.88 -0.73 -12.62
N ALA A 224 -21.82 0.35 -11.84
CA ALA A 224 -22.96 1.20 -11.53
C ALA A 224 -23.59 1.82 -12.77
N ALA A 225 -22.78 2.34 -13.70
CA ALA A 225 -23.27 2.89 -14.96
C ALA A 225 -24.01 1.83 -15.81
N TYR A 226 -23.50 0.60 -15.84
CA TYR A 226 -24.14 -0.51 -16.54
C TYR A 226 -25.48 -0.92 -15.89
N LEU A 227 -25.50 -1.08 -14.56
CA LEU A 227 -26.73 -1.40 -13.81
C LEU A 227 -27.76 -0.30 -13.97
N PHE A 228 -27.34 0.96 -13.89
CA PHE A 228 -28.20 2.10 -14.07
C PHE A 228 -28.79 2.18 -15.48
N ARG A 229 -27.99 1.86 -16.49
CA ARG A 229 -28.50 1.74 -17.87
C ARG A 229 -29.63 0.72 -17.97
N ASN A 230 -29.45 -0.47 -17.40
CA ASN A 230 -30.49 -1.51 -17.39
C ASN A 230 -31.74 -1.06 -16.64
N TYR A 231 -31.57 -0.42 -15.48
CA TYR A 231 -32.66 0.16 -14.70
C TYR A 231 -33.46 1.16 -15.54
N LEU A 232 -32.78 2.06 -16.24
CA LEU A 232 -33.44 3.06 -17.08
C LEU A 232 -34.20 2.44 -18.26
N VAL A 233 -33.60 1.47 -18.94
CA VAL A 233 -34.28 0.78 -20.07
C VAL A 233 -35.58 0.14 -19.60
N ASN A 234 -35.58 -0.46 -18.42
CA ASN A 234 -36.81 -1.09 -17.86
C ASN A 234 -37.87 -0.06 -17.44
N ARG A 235 -37.45 1.17 -17.07
CA ARG A 235 -38.36 2.25 -16.65
C ARG A 235 -38.75 3.22 -17.78
N PHE A 236 -38.30 3.01 -18.99
CA PHE A 236 -38.68 3.86 -20.11
C PHE A 236 -40.18 3.97 -20.33
N ARG A 237 -40.89 2.88 -20.15
CA ARG A 237 -42.34 2.86 -20.26
C ARG A 237 -43.04 3.78 -19.25
N GLU A 238 -42.60 3.75 -17.99
CA GLU A 238 -43.13 4.61 -16.92
C GLU A 238 -42.83 6.09 -17.21
N MET A 239 -41.60 6.39 -17.67
CA MET A 239 -41.22 7.75 -18.05
C MET A 239 -42.05 8.29 -19.22
N SER A 240 -42.39 7.42 -20.17
CA SER A 240 -43.23 7.79 -21.32
C SER A 240 -44.64 8.09 -20.91
N ILE A 241 -45.22 7.30 -19.98
CA ILE A 241 -46.55 7.55 -19.42
C ILE A 241 -46.55 8.91 -18.68
N MET A 242 -45.52 9.22 -17.88
CA MET A 242 -45.40 10.51 -17.21
C MET A 242 -45.38 11.66 -18.20
N MET A 243 -44.59 11.52 -19.28
CA MET A 243 -44.53 12.55 -20.33
C MET A 243 -45.88 12.68 -21.09
N SER A 244 -46.62 11.62 -21.29
CA SER A 244 -47.98 11.65 -21.88
C SER A 244 -48.98 12.36 -20.99
N LEU A 245 -48.79 12.30 -19.66
CA LEU A 245 -49.61 12.99 -18.65
C LEU A 245 -49.19 14.47 -18.46
N GLY A 246 -48.25 14.97 -19.25
CA GLY A 246 -47.85 16.39 -19.29
C GLY A 246 -46.53 16.69 -18.56
N ALA A 247 -45.80 15.73 -18.05
CA ALA A 247 -44.49 15.97 -17.50
C ALA A 247 -43.47 16.40 -18.58
N THR A 248 -42.72 17.45 -18.32
CA THR A 248 -41.69 17.90 -19.22
C THR A 248 -40.46 16.97 -19.19
N ARG A 249 -39.70 16.88 -20.28
CA ARG A 249 -38.44 16.12 -20.33
C ARG A 249 -37.47 16.52 -19.23
N GLN A 250 -37.44 17.78 -18.89
CA GLN A 250 -36.56 18.30 -17.85
C GLN A 250 -36.97 17.85 -16.45
N GLN A 251 -38.25 17.75 -16.18
CA GLN A 251 -38.78 17.23 -14.91
C GLN A 251 -38.46 15.75 -14.75
N THR A 252 -38.70 14.96 -15.79
CA THR A 252 -38.36 13.52 -15.78
C THR A 252 -36.85 13.30 -15.59
N TYR A 253 -36.02 14.11 -16.26
CA TYR A 253 -34.58 14.03 -16.10
C TYR A 253 -34.13 14.41 -14.69
N ARG A 254 -34.66 15.48 -14.11
CA ARG A 254 -34.37 15.86 -12.71
C ARG A 254 -34.78 14.79 -11.70
N MET A 255 -35.92 14.17 -11.90
CA MET A 255 -36.38 13.07 -11.05
C MET A 255 -35.38 11.92 -11.03
N VAL A 256 -34.89 11.51 -12.19
CA VAL A 256 -33.88 10.45 -12.32
C VAL A 256 -32.56 10.84 -11.65
N LEU A 257 -32.13 12.09 -11.82
CA LEU A 257 -30.92 12.61 -11.15
C LEU A 257 -31.06 12.57 -9.63
N TRP A 258 -32.21 12.99 -9.09
CA TRP A 258 -32.46 12.93 -7.64
C TRP A 258 -32.46 11.49 -7.12
N GLN A 259 -33.08 10.56 -7.83
CA GLN A 259 -33.08 9.14 -7.47
C GLN A 259 -31.64 8.58 -7.44
N LEU A 260 -30.84 8.90 -8.46
CA LEU A 260 -29.46 8.44 -8.53
C LEU A 260 -28.57 9.06 -7.43
N GLY A 261 -28.76 10.35 -7.15
CA GLY A 261 -28.06 11.04 -6.07
C GLY A 261 -28.38 10.45 -4.70
N LEU A 262 -29.69 10.19 -4.43
CA LEU A 262 -30.13 9.56 -3.19
C LEU A 262 -29.59 8.13 -3.03
N LEU A 263 -29.58 7.35 -4.11
CA LEU A 263 -29.01 5.99 -4.09
C LEU A 263 -27.49 6.04 -3.87
N GLY A 264 -26.79 6.95 -4.53
CA GLY A 264 -25.34 7.11 -4.37
C GLY A 264 -24.94 7.55 -2.97
N THR A 265 -25.64 8.53 -2.38
CA THR A 265 -25.41 8.98 -1.01
C THR A 265 -25.80 7.91 0.02
N GLY A 266 -26.90 7.20 -0.21
CA GLY A 266 -27.33 6.07 0.64
C GLY A 266 -26.29 4.93 0.63
N ALA A 267 -25.78 4.58 -0.53
CA ALA A 267 -24.70 3.59 -0.66
C ALA A 267 -23.42 4.03 0.04
N ALA A 268 -23.06 5.33 -0.06
CA ALA A 268 -21.90 5.88 0.63
C ALA A 268 -22.05 5.84 2.16
N LEU A 269 -23.23 6.15 2.68
CA LEU A 269 -23.52 6.03 4.12
C LEU A 269 -23.37 4.59 4.60
N LEU A 270 -23.91 3.62 3.86
CA LEU A 270 -23.74 2.21 4.18
C LEU A 270 -22.26 1.81 4.14
N ALA A 271 -21.52 2.24 3.13
CA ALA A 271 -20.08 1.96 3.02
C ALA A 271 -19.28 2.54 4.21
N ILE A 272 -19.64 3.72 4.69
CA ILE A 272 -19.03 4.34 5.89
C ILE A 272 -19.34 3.48 7.13
N ILE A 273 -20.58 3.05 7.32
CA ILE A 273 -20.97 2.20 8.46
C ILE A 273 -20.18 0.87 8.43
N PHE A 274 -20.09 0.22 7.28
CA PHE A 274 -19.29 -1.00 7.13
C PHE A 274 -17.79 -0.76 7.38
N SER A 275 -17.26 0.34 6.88
CA SER A 275 -15.85 0.72 7.10
C SER A 275 -15.57 0.93 8.59
N LEU A 276 -16.46 1.62 9.32
CA LEU A 276 -16.33 1.81 10.76
C LEU A 276 -16.38 0.49 11.55
N GLY A 277 -17.17 -0.48 11.07
CA GLY A 277 -17.25 -1.81 11.67
C GLY A 277 -15.99 -2.66 11.42
N ILE A 278 -15.38 -2.53 10.24
CA ILE A 278 -14.20 -3.31 9.85
C ILE A 278 -12.89 -2.70 10.41
N LEU A 279 -12.82 -1.38 10.52
CA LEU A 279 -11.61 -0.67 10.94
C LEU A 279 -11.01 -1.18 12.27
N PRO A 280 -11.77 -1.43 13.35
CA PRO A 280 -11.23 -1.97 14.60
C PRO A 280 -10.77 -3.43 14.50
N LEU A 281 -11.23 -4.18 13.49
CA LEU A 281 -10.79 -5.56 13.25
C LEU A 281 -9.41 -5.64 12.60
N LEU A 282 -9.01 -4.61 11.85
CA LEU A 282 -7.73 -4.55 11.14
C LEU A 282 -6.51 -4.73 12.08
N PRO A 283 -6.37 -4.01 13.21
CA PRO A 283 -5.26 -4.20 14.14
C PRO A 283 -5.23 -5.61 14.75
N VAL A 284 -6.40 -6.21 14.96
CA VAL A 284 -6.51 -7.57 15.54
C VAL A 284 -6.03 -8.62 14.54
N LEU A 285 -6.47 -8.52 13.28
CA LEU A 285 -6.08 -9.44 12.21
C LEU A 285 -4.62 -9.29 11.79
N LEU A 286 -4.10 -8.07 11.81
CA LEU A 286 -2.74 -7.74 11.37
C LEU A 286 -1.76 -7.58 12.54
N LYS A 287 -2.08 -8.07 13.72
CA LYS A 287 -1.28 -7.93 14.94
C LYS A 287 0.18 -8.39 14.79
N GLN A 288 0.43 -9.36 13.90
CA GLN A 288 1.78 -9.86 13.59
C GLN A 288 2.58 -8.94 12.66
N PHE A 289 1.89 -8.06 11.91
CA PHE A 289 2.50 -7.19 10.91
C PHE A 289 2.54 -5.72 11.32
N LEU A 290 1.76 -5.31 12.33
CA LEU A 290 1.66 -3.94 12.80
C LEU A 290 2.55 -3.69 14.01
N PRO A 291 3.28 -2.55 14.05
CA PRO A 291 4.06 -2.17 15.23
C PRO A 291 3.17 -2.05 16.47
N SER A 292 3.73 -2.36 17.64
CA SER A 292 3.08 -2.12 18.93
C SER A 292 2.79 -0.62 19.08
N GLY A 293 1.49 -0.27 19.26
CA GLY A 293 1.06 1.12 19.40
C GLY A 293 0.41 1.72 18.14
N PHE A 294 0.08 0.91 17.14
CA PHE A 294 -0.68 1.38 15.99
C PHE A 294 -2.13 1.66 16.40
N GLU A 295 -2.50 2.93 16.45
CA GLU A 295 -3.87 3.37 16.72
C GLU A 295 -4.56 3.76 15.41
N THR A 296 -5.77 3.22 15.20
CA THR A 296 -6.60 3.58 14.07
C THR A 296 -7.44 4.81 14.39
N HIS A 297 -7.09 5.94 13.79
CA HIS A 297 -7.89 7.14 13.92
C HIS A 297 -8.84 7.30 12.74
N VAL A 298 -10.11 7.52 13.07
CA VAL A 298 -11.14 7.83 12.06
C VAL A 298 -11.07 9.34 11.76
N ASN A 299 -10.80 9.69 10.52
CA ASN A 299 -10.76 11.07 10.10
C ASN A 299 -12.11 11.49 9.49
N LEU A 300 -12.77 12.47 10.09
CA LEU A 300 -14.06 13.00 9.64
C LEU A 300 -13.99 13.53 8.20
N SER A 301 -12.86 14.11 7.80
CA SER A 301 -12.67 14.62 6.43
C SER A 301 -12.73 13.51 5.39
N SER A 302 -12.18 12.33 5.70
CA SER A 302 -12.24 11.15 4.82
C SER A 302 -13.66 10.62 4.66
N MET A 303 -14.46 10.67 5.73
CA MET A 303 -15.89 10.28 5.67
C MET A 303 -16.70 11.23 4.81
N LEU A 304 -16.52 12.54 5.00
CA LEU A 304 -17.19 13.54 4.18
C LEU A 304 -16.79 13.42 2.70
N PHE A 305 -15.51 13.18 2.45
CA PHE A 305 -15.01 12.94 1.10
C PHE A 305 -15.64 11.69 0.46
N ALA A 306 -15.74 10.58 1.19
CA ALA A 306 -16.41 9.37 0.72
C ALA A 306 -17.89 9.59 0.40
N LEU A 307 -18.57 10.39 1.21
CA LEU A 307 -19.98 10.74 1.00
C LEU A 307 -20.16 11.62 -0.26
N VAL A 308 -19.31 12.62 -0.44
CA VAL A 308 -19.33 13.47 -1.64
C VAL A 308 -18.98 12.64 -2.88
N LEU A 309 -17.98 11.77 -2.78
CA LEU A 309 -17.58 10.88 -3.88
C LEU A 309 -18.69 9.90 -4.25
N GLY A 310 -19.41 9.33 -3.28
CA GLY A 310 -20.55 8.45 -3.53
C GLY A 310 -21.73 9.16 -4.19
N GLY A 311 -22.09 10.36 -3.72
CA GLY A 311 -23.18 11.15 -4.29
C GLY A 311 -22.82 11.74 -5.67
N VAL A 312 -21.77 12.54 -5.73
CA VAL A 312 -21.33 13.21 -6.97
C VAL A 312 -20.73 12.23 -7.96
N GLY A 313 -19.92 11.29 -7.48
CA GLY A 313 -19.29 10.27 -8.31
C GLY A 313 -20.33 9.42 -9.05
N SER A 314 -21.38 8.95 -8.35
CA SER A 314 -22.47 8.18 -8.98
C SER A 314 -23.16 8.96 -10.11
N LEU A 315 -23.39 10.26 -9.90
CA LEU A 315 -23.95 11.14 -10.92
C LEU A 315 -23.03 11.26 -12.13
N VAL A 316 -21.73 11.52 -11.89
CA VAL A 316 -20.74 11.72 -12.97
C VAL A 316 -20.53 10.44 -13.78
N PHE A 317 -20.42 9.28 -13.14
CA PHE A 317 -20.29 7.99 -13.85
C PHE A 317 -21.51 7.64 -14.69
N CYS A 318 -22.71 8.06 -14.26
CA CYS A 318 -23.95 7.79 -14.98
C CYS A 318 -24.30 8.87 -16.02
N LEU A 319 -23.62 10.03 -16.04
CA LEU A 319 -23.87 11.11 -17.00
C LEU A 319 -23.85 10.66 -18.48
N PRO A 320 -22.89 9.82 -18.94
CA PRO A 320 -22.87 9.36 -20.33
C PRO A 320 -24.10 8.53 -20.69
N VAL A 321 -24.65 7.79 -19.73
CA VAL A 321 -25.88 7.01 -19.88
C VAL A 321 -27.11 7.92 -19.93
N LEU A 322 -27.15 8.89 -19.01
CA LEU A 322 -28.22 9.88 -18.92
C LEU A 322 -28.33 10.78 -20.14
N SER A 323 -27.21 11.16 -20.75
CA SER A 323 -27.19 12.00 -21.94
C SER A 323 -27.88 11.33 -23.14
N ARG A 324 -27.82 10.00 -23.23
CA ARG A 324 -28.49 9.23 -24.28
C ARG A 324 -30.01 9.22 -24.14
N ILE A 325 -30.55 9.36 -22.94
CA ILE A 325 -31.98 9.36 -22.65
C ILE A 325 -32.63 10.65 -23.15
N ARG A 326 -31.91 11.76 -23.14
CA ARG A 326 -32.43 13.05 -23.68
C ARG A 326 -32.85 12.98 -25.14
N LEU A 327 -32.38 11.98 -25.87
CA LEU A 327 -32.62 11.82 -27.33
C LEU A 327 -33.81 10.89 -27.65
N VAL A 328 -34.34 10.19 -26.63
CA VAL A 328 -35.47 9.27 -26.87
C VAL A 328 -36.74 10.06 -27.03
N GLN A 329 -37.41 9.87 -28.20
CA GLN A 329 -38.68 10.47 -28.51
C GLN A 329 -39.83 9.58 -27.98
N PRO A 330 -40.85 10.14 -27.31
CA PRO A 330 -42.00 9.36 -26.78
C PRO A 330 -42.73 8.55 -27.85
N LEU A 331 -42.77 9.05 -29.09
CA LEU A 331 -43.48 8.40 -30.21
C LEU A 331 -42.88 7.03 -30.59
N GLN A 332 -41.57 6.82 -30.36
CA GLN A 332 -40.91 5.56 -30.72
C GLN A 332 -41.27 4.39 -29.79
N LEU A 333 -41.82 4.68 -28.65
CA LEU A 333 -42.19 3.68 -27.63
C LEU A 333 -43.54 3.00 -27.95
N PHE A 334 -44.40 3.69 -28.74
CA PHE A 334 -45.66 3.10 -29.17
C PHE A 334 -45.48 2.06 -30.29
N HIS A 335 -44.37 2.06 -31.01
CA HIS A 335 -44.11 1.14 -32.12
C HIS A 335 -43.34 -0.13 -31.72
N GLY A 336 -43.15 -0.41 -30.41
CA GLY A 336 -42.60 -1.68 -29.90
C GLY A 336 -41.15 -2.00 -30.32
N LYS A 337 -40.47 -1.12 -31.04
CA LYS A 337 -39.07 -1.30 -31.46
C LYS A 337 -38.14 -0.48 -30.57
N ILE A 338 -37.96 -0.90 -29.34
CA ILE A 338 -36.90 -0.42 -28.46
C ILE A 338 -35.60 -1.02 -28.97
N GLY A 339 -34.85 -0.32 -29.82
CA GLY A 339 -33.47 -0.72 -30.04
C GLY A 339 -32.88 -0.66 -31.45
N SER A 340 -33.56 -0.20 -32.48
CA SER A 340 -33.00 -0.31 -33.87
C SER A 340 -32.74 1.01 -34.61
N HIS A 341 -33.08 2.15 -34.03
CA HIS A 341 -32.57 3.41 -34.55
C HIS A 341 -31.55 4.02 -33.59
N GLU A 342 -30.28 3.66 -33.78
CA GLU A 342 -29.18 4.50 -33.32
C GLU A 342 -29.41 5.87 -33.94
N VAL A 343 -29.91 6.81 -33.12
CA VAL A 343 -29.87 8.23 -33.48
C VAL A 343 -28.37 8.51 -33.69
N LYS A 344 -27.95 8.70 -34.90
CA LYS A 344 -26.60 9.13 -35.27
C LYS A 344 -26.36 10.51 -34.66
N ASP A 345 -26.20 10.56 -33.37
CA ASP A 345 -25.65 11.75 -32.70
C ASP A 345 -24.24 11.95 -33.22
N LYS A 346 -23.88 13.19 -33.48
CA LYS A 346 -22.50 13.54 -33.81
C LYS A 346 -21.60 12.92 -32.71
N ILE A 347 -20.70 12.04 -33.10
CA ILE A 347 -19.74 11.31 -32.22
C ILE A 347 -19.11 12.26 -31.21
N TRP A 348 -18.97 13.52 -31.54
CA TRP A 348 -18.41 14.57 -30.69
C TRP A 348 -19.29 14.92 -29.49
N ARG A 349 -20.63 14.92 -29.62
CA ARG A 349 -21.55 15.15 -28.48
C ARG A 349 -21.56 13.97 -27.50
N GLN A 350 -21.37 12.76 -27.97
CA GLN A 350 -21.21 11.59 -27.14
C GLN A 350 -19.87 11.64 -26.41
N GLY A 351 -18.78 12.04 -27.06
CA GLY A 351 -17.47 12.26 -26.44
C GLY A 351 -17.51 13.31 -25.33
N LEU A 352 -18.23 14.40 -25.54
CA LEU A 352 -18.35 15.50 -24.56
C LEU A 352 -19.03 15.04 -23.24
N SER A 353 -19.91 14.03 -23.29
CA SER A 353 -20.55 13.50 -22.08
C SER A 353 -19.61 12.71 -21.15
N TYR A 354 -18.44 12.25 -21.65
CA TYR A 354 -17.41 11.60 -20.85
C TYR A 354 -16.40 12.60 -20.26
N LEU A 355 -16.41 13.86 -20.70
CA LEU A 355 -15.47 14.89 -20.24
C LEU A 355 -15.55 15.14 -18.72
N PRO A 356 -16.74 15.25 -18.09
CA PRO A 356 -16.82 15.39 -16.63
C PRO A 356 -16.22 14.21 -15.88
N LEU A 357 -16.36 12.99 -16.41
CA LEU A 357 -15.76 11.79 -15.86
C LEU A 357 -14.24 11.85 -15.92
N LEU A 358 -13.67 12.25 -17.05
CA LEU A 358 -12.23 12.41 -17.23
C LEU A 358 -11.65 13.51 -16.32
N VAL A 359 -12.34 14.64 -16.20
CA VAL A 359 -11.91 15.74 -15.34
C VAL A 359 -11.95 15.32 -13.86
N LEU A 360 -13.03 14.66 -13.44
CA LEU A 360 -13.16 14.17 -12.08
C LEU A 360 -12.05 13.15 -11.74
N SER A 361 -11.82 12.19 -12.64
CA SER A 361 -10.80 11.16 -12.45
C SER A 361 -9.39 11.75 -12.39
N TRP A 362 -9.09 12.69 -13.28
CA TRP A 362 -7.81 13.37 -13.30
C TRP A 362 -7.60 14.22 -12.03
N GLY A 363 -8.60 15.02 -11.64
CA GLY A 363 -8.54 15.82 -10.43
C GLY A 363 -8.35 15.00 -9.16
N LEU A 364 -9.09 13.87 -9.03
CA LEU A 364 -8.94 12.94 -7.90
C LEU A 364 -7.54 12.29 -7.88
N SER A 365 -7.04 11.90 -9.05
CA SER A 365 -5.72 11.24 -9.16
C SER A 365 -4.58 12.19 -8.80
N VAL A 366 -4.62 13.43 -9.27
CA VAL A 366 -3.63 14.47 -8.93
C VAL A 366 -3.69 14.82 -7.45
N TRP A 367 -4.90 14.93 -6.90
CA TRP A 367 -5.08 15.23 -5.47
C TRP A 367 -4.57 14.09 -4.58
N GLN A 368 -4.85 12.83 -4.93
CA GLN A 368 -4.43 11.65 -4.16
C GLN A 368 -2.92 11.40 -4.23
N SER A 369 -2.30 11.62 -5.40
CA SER A 369 -0.86 11.38 -5.59
C SER A 369 0.02 12.52 -5.13
N HIS A 370 -0.55 13.66 -4.70
CA HIS A 370 0.16 14.90 -4.36
C HIS A 370 1.16 15.36 -5.42
N SER A 371 1.06 14.83 -6.65
CA SER A 371 1.97 15.09 -7.77
C SER A 371 1.23 15.14 -9.10
N TRP A 372 1.39 16.24 -9.82
CA TRP A 372 0.81 16.40 -11.17
C TRP A 372 1.30 15.33 -12.15
N VAL A 373 2.59 14.99 -12.07
CA VAL A 373 3.20 14.01 -12.97
C VAL A 373 2.66 12.62 -12.71
N VAL A 374 2.66 12.18 -11.44
CA VAL A 374 2.20 10.83 -11.06
C VAL A 374 0.69 10.68 -11.33
N GLY A 375 -0.12 11.67 -10.95
CA GLY A 375 -1.56 11.64 -11.19
C GLY A 375 -1.92 11.61 -12.68
N SER A 376 -1.24 12.42 -13.51
CA SER A 376 -1.49 12.45 -14.96
C SER A 376 -1.02 11.18 -15.67
N THR A 377 0.14 10.63 -15.29
CA THR A 377 0.64 9.36 -15.84
C THR A 377 -0.25 8.19 -15.46
N PHE A 378 -0.78 8.16 -14.24
CA PHE A 378 -1.73 7.14 -13.81
C PHE A 378 -3.02 7.16 -14.65
N VAL A 379 -3.64 8.34 -14.83
CA VAL A 379 -4.85 8.46 -15.66
C VAL A 379 -4.56 8.11 -17.11
N GLY A 380 -3.41 8.51 -17.65
CA GLY A 380 -2.96 8.13 -18.99
C GLY A 380 -2.82 6.61 -19.15
N MET A 381 -2.18 5.94 -18.18
CA MET A 381 -2.06 4.48 -18.16
C MET A 381 -3.41 3.78 -18.03
N LEU A 382 -4.30 4.29 -17.17
CA LEU A 382 -5.64 3.75 -16.98
C LEU A 382 -6.46 3.84 -18.27
N LEU A 383 -6.43 5.00 -18.95
CA LEU A 383 -7.09 5.19 -20.24
C LEU A 383 -6.51 4.27 -21.31
N PHE A 384 -5.19 4.12 -21.34
CA PHE A 384 -4.52 3.20 -22.24
C PHE A 384 -4.95 1.75 -22.01
N ALA A 385 -5.00 1.33 -20.73
CA ALA A 385 -5.47 0.01 -20.34
C ALA A 385 -6.93 -0.23 -20.77
N ILE A 386 -7.82 0.75 -20.53
CA ILE A 386 -9.23 0.67 -20.95
C ILE A 386 -9.35 0.55 -22.48
N LEU A 387 -8.58 1.32 -23.25
CA LEU A 387 -8.57 1.26 -24.71
C LEU A 387 -8.02 -0.09 -25.21
N LEU A 388 -6.93 -0.56 -24.63
CA LEU A 388 -6.32 -1.84 -24.99
C LEU A 388 -7.27 -3.00 -24.67
N LEU A 389 -7.80 -3.07 -23.47
CA LEU A 389 -8.74 -4.12 -23.06
C LEU A 389 -10.06 -4.03 -23.84
N GLY A 390 -10.54 -2.82 -24.12
CA GLY A 390 -11.71 -2.58 -24.96
C GLY A 390 -11.50 -3.07 -26.39
N SER A 391 -10.31 -2.86 -26.96
CA SER A 391 -9.96 -3.36 -28.31
C SER A 391 -9.89 -4.89 -28.36
N VAL A 392 -9.34 -5.50 -27.31
CA VAL A 392 -9.31 -6.97 -27.18
C VAL A 392 -10.73 -7.53 -27.06
N ALA A 393 -11.57 -6.95 -26.21
CA ALA A 393 -12.97 -7.35 -26.08
C ALA A 393 -13.73 -7.24 -27.41
N TRP A 394 -13.50 -6.15 -28.14
CA TRP A 394 -14.10 -5.94 -29.46
C TRP A 394 -13.59 -6.97 -30.49
N GLY A 395 -12.29 -7.28 -30.48
CA GLY A 395 -11.72 -8.35 -31.29
C GLY A 395 -12.34 -9.71 -31.01
N ILE A 396 -12.51 -10.05 -29.73
CA ILE A 396 -13.17 -11.30 -29.33
C ILE A 396 -14.62 -11.36 -29.84
N LEU A 397 -15.36 -10.25 -29.76
CA LEU A 397 -16.73 -10.19 -30.28
C LEU A 397 -16.79 -10.38 -31.80
N ILE A 398 -15.87 -9.77 -32.57
CA ILE A 398 -15.78 -9.98 -34.02
C ILE A 398 -15.45 -11.44 -34.34
N LEU A 399 -14.50 -12.03 -33.62
CA LEU A 399 -14.11 -13.43 -33.81
C LEU A 399 -15.28 -14.36 -33.48
N ALA A 400 -16.00 -14.11 -32.38
CA ALA A 400 -17.21 -14.85 -32.00
C ALA A 400 -18.29 -14.76 -33.09
N GLY A 401 -18.50 -13.57 -33.68
CA GLY A 401 -19.43 -13.37 -34.80
C GLY A 401 -19.02 -14.17 -36.06
N LYS A 402 -17.75 -14.17 -36.42
CA LYS A 402 -17.24 -14.97 -37.56
C LYS A 402 -17.39 -16.48 -37.32
N LEU A 403 -17.03 -16.95 -36.11
CA LEU A 403 -17.17 -18.36 -35.73
C LEU A 403 -18.61 -18.84 -35.72
N SER A 404 -19.56 -17.96 -35.37
CA SER A 404 -21.00 -18.27 -35.44
C SER A 404 -21.52 -18.51 -36.88
N GLN A 405 -20.88 -17.88 -37.85
CA GLN A 405 -21.23 -18.01 -39.28
C GLN A 405 -20.63 -19.27 -39.93
N VAL A 406 -19.40 -19.63 -39.56
CA VAL A 406 -18.67 -20.81 -40.11
C VAL A 406 -19.26 -22.15 -39.60
N SER A 407 -19.94 -22.16 -38.46
CA SER A 407 -20.55 -23.37 -37.87
C SER A 407 -21.85 -23.83 -38.54
N GLY A 408 -22.04 -23.56 -39.82
CA GLY A 408 -23.27 -23.80 -40.61
C GLY A 408 -23.52 -25.25 -41.07
N GLY A 409 -22.89 -26.30 -40.53
CA GLY A 409 -23.08 -27.68 -40.98
C GLY A 409 -23.57 -28.62 -39.87
N ARG A 410 -24.62 -29.38 -40.20
CA ARG A 410 -25.28 -30.49 -39.49
C ARG A 410 -25.45 -30.45 -37.97
N THR A 411 -26.69 -30.52 -37.58
CA THR A 411 -27.29 -30.37 -36.25
C THR A 411 -26.88 -31.41 -35.23
N THR A 412 -26.10 -30.98 -34.24
CA THR A 412 -26.04 -31.58 -32.90
C THR A 412 -26.48 -30.56 -31.86
N ALA A 413 -27.26 -30.90 -30.86
CA ALA A 413 -27.84 -30.01 -29.83
C ALA A 413 -26.78 -29.09 -29.19
N GLY A 414 -25.54 -29.51 -29.05
CA GLY A 414 -24.43 -28.70 -28.54
C GLY A 414 -23.97 -27.57 -29.49
N ARG A 415 -24.20 -27.69 -30.82
CA ARG A 415 -23.87 -26.62 -31.77
C ARG A 415 -24.92 -25.51 -31.79
N THR A 416 -26.18 -25.86 -31.65
CA THR A 416 -27.28 -24.85 -31.53
C THR A 416 -27.12 -24.02 -30.27
N MET A 417 -26.72 -24.63 -29.17
CA MET A 417 -26.49 -23.94 -27.89
C MET A 417 -25.30 -22.95 -27.97
N LYS A 418 -24.19 -23.38 -28.61
CA LYS A 418 -23.04 -22.49 -28.87
C LYS A 418 -23.41 -21.31 -29.78
N ARG A 419 -24.17 -21.58 -30.84
CA ARG A 419 -24.62 -20.54 -31.77
C ARG A 419 -25.57 -19.53 -31.12
N LEU A 420 -26.45 -19.99 -30.24
CA LEU A 420 -27.32 -19.12 -29.44
C LEU A 420 -26.52 -18.28 -28.44
N ALA A 421 -25.52 -18.86 -27.79
CA ALA A 421 -24.62 -18.14 -26.88
C ALA A 421 -23.84 -17.02 -27.60
N PHE A 422 -23.22 -17.33 -28.75
CA PHE A 422 -22.49 -16.34 -29.54
C PHE A 422 -23.42 -15.23 -30.09
N ARG A 423 -24.62 -15.57 -30.51
CA ARG A 423 -25.61 -14.61 -31.00
C ARG A 423 -26.13 -13.71 -29.88
N ASN A 424 -26.23 -14.21 -28.65
CA ASN A 424 -26.59 -13.44 -27.47
C ASN A 424 -25.47 -12.46 -27.08
N LEU A 425 -24.20 -12.89 -27.15
CA LEU A 425 -23.03 -12.01 -26.95
C LEU A 425 -23.02 -10.87 -27.99
N GLU A 426 -23.29 -11.19 -29.25
CA GLU A 426 -23.34 -10.19 -30.33
C GLU A 426 -24.50 -9.21 -30.18
N ARG A 427 -25.65 -9.67 -29.71
CA ARG A 427 -26.83 -8.82 -29.48
C ARG A 427 -26.63 -7.85 -28.32
N ASN A 428 -25.82 -8.20 -27.32
CA ASN A 428 -25.59 -7.37 -26.14
C ASN A 428 -24.12 -6.91 -26.02
N ARG A 429 -23.54 -6.41 -27.14
CA ARG A 429 -22.13 -6.00 -27.27
C ARG A 429 -21.66 -5.09 -26.14
N THR A 430 -22.45 -4.06 -25.81
CA THR A 430 -22.08 -3.09 -24.75
C THR A 430 -22.03 -3.73 -23.36
N GLY A 431 -22.93 -4.66 -23.06
CA GLY A 431 -22.93 -5.39 -21.80
C GLY A 431 -21.70 -6.30 -21.65
N VAL A 432 -21.38 -7.00 -22.76
CA VAL A 432 -20.20 -7.91 -22.78
C VAL A 432 -18.90 -7.13 -22.62
N ILE A 433 -18.74 -5.99 -23.34
CA ILE A 433 -17.55 -5.14 -23.22
C ILE A 433 -17.42 -4.58 -21.79
N SER A 434 -18.51 -4.07 -21.21
CA SER A 434 -18.49 -3.54 -19.84
C SER A 434 -18.12 -4.62 -18.82
N CYS A 435 -18.68 -5.83 -18.95
CA CYS A 435 -18.39 -6.95 -18.07
C CYS A 435 -16.93 -7.43 -18.21
N PHE A 436 -16.44 -7.50 -19.46
CA PHE A 436 -15.06 -7.86 -19.75
C PHE A 436 -14.09 -6.81 -19.18
N LEU A 437 -14.36 -5.53 -19.37
CA LEU A 437 -13.54 -4.45 -18.84
C LEU A 437 -13.51 -4.49 -17.31
N ALA A 438 -14.67 -4.73 -16.66
CA ALA A 438 -14.74 -4.83 -15.21
C ALA A 438 -13.93 -6.00 -14.68
N LEU A 439 -14.03 -7.18 -15.31
CA LEU A 439 -13.25 -8.36 -14.91
C LEU A 439 -11.74 -8.16 -15.19
N ALA A 440 -11.39 -7.68 -16.36
CA ALA A 440 -9.99 -7.53 -16.77
C ALA A 440 -9.25 -6.44 -15.94
N LEU A 441 -9.91 -5.31 -15.65
CA LEU A 441 -9.33 -4.29 -14.77
C LEU A 441 -9.26 -4.75 -13.30
N GLY A 442 -10.18 -5.63 -12.86
CA GLY A 442 -10.17 -6.17 -11.50
C GLY A 442 -9.10 -7.23 -11.26
N THR A 443 -8.55 -7.83 -12.32
CA THR A 443 -7.48 -8.83 -12.25
C THR A 443 -6.08 -8.25 -12.49
N LEU A 444 -5.99 -7.00 -12.90
CA LEU A 444 -4.75 -6.23 -13.08
C LEU A 444 -4.30 -5.61 -11.75
#